data_db7a07dd5a79a65dda281647d4f7b5eb
#
_entry.id   db7a07dd5a79a65dda281647d4f7b5eb
#
_cell.length_a   1.000
_cell.length_b   1.000
_cell.length_c   1.000
_cell.angle_alpha   90.00
_cell.angle_beta   90.00
_cell.angle_gamma   90.00
#
_symmetry.space_group_name_H-M   'P 1'
#
loop_
_entity.id
_entity.type
_entity.pdbx_description
1 polymer ?
#
loop_
_entity_poly.entity_id
_entity_poly.type
_entity_poly.pdbx_seq_one_letter_code
_entity_poly.pdbx_strand_id
1 'polypeptide(L)'
;MKRHAAVFAALFVMAATVPLPAHHSFTNFWHMDREVEITGVVKEVKLVNPHSELTIEVSSGPQAGMWYITSRATGSGLRRGGWTPETLPVGTIVKVAGHPSRKEGAKALAAGTITLPDGKKLSFGGAEGIPQG
;
A
#
# COMPACT_ATOMS: atom_id res chain seq x y z
N MET A 1 51.93 47.75 21.56
CA MET A 1 50.59 47.13 21.78
C MET A 1 50.26 46.30 20.57
N LYS A 2 50.34 44.99 20.68
CA LYS A 2 50.05 44.10 19.58
C LYS A 2 48.60 43.63 19.75
N ARG A 3 47.73 44.08 18.85
CA ARG A 3 46.30 43.60 18.79
C ARG A 3 46.29 42.28 18.06
N HIS A 4 46.04 41.21 18.79
CA HIS A 4 45.75 39.90 18.19
C HIS A 4 44.29 39.88 17.74
N ALA A 5 44.09 40.01 16.43
CA ALA A 5 42.80 39.76 15.84
C ALA A 5 42.58 38.24 15.78
N ALA A 6 41.73 37.75 16.64
CA ALA A 6 41.26 36.37 16.57
C ALA A 6 40.25 36.27 15.41
N VAL A 7 40.66 35.64 14.33
CA VAL A 7 39.79 35.28 13.23
C VAL A 7 39.05 34.01 13.63
N PHE A 8 37.78 34.14 14.08
CA PHE A 8 36.87 33.03 14.21
C PHE A 8 36.40 32.61 12.82
N ALA A 9 37.06 31.59 12.28
CA ALA A 9 36.55 30.89 11.13
C ALA A 9 35.34 30.07 11.57
N ALA A 10 34.14 30.64 11.39
CA ALA A 10 32.90 29.89 11.50
C ALA A 10 32.85 28.89 10.34
N LEU A 11 33.21 27.64 10.61
CA LEU A 11 32.90 26.53 9.73
C LEU A 11 31.38 26.36 9.70
N PHE A 12 30.75 26.95 8.71
CA PHE A 12 29.36 26.67 8.39
C PHE A 12 29.34 25.30 7.73
N VAL A 13 29.15 24.25 8.54
CA VAL A 13 28.83 22.90 8.04
C VAL A 13 27.46 23.01 7.46
N MET A 14 27.36 23.26 6.17
CA MET A 14 26.16 23.01 5.40
C MET A 14 25.90 21.49 5.45
N ALA A 15 25.11 21.07 6.41
CA ALA A 15 24.48 19.75 6.36
C ALA A 15 23.56 19.76 5.14
N ALA A 16 24.09 19.32 4.00
CA ALA A 16 23.27 18.99 2.86
C ALA A 16 22.34 17.86 3.31
N THR A 17 21.12 18.20 3.68
CA THR A 17 20.05 17.23 3.85
C THR A 17 19.75 16.69 2.46
N VAL A 18 20.50 15.65 2.08
CA VAL A 18 20.13 14.84 0.93
C VAL A 18 18.79 14.23 1.30
N PRO A 19 17.70 14.53 0.58
CA PRO A 19 16.46 13.79 0.77
C PRO A 19 16.76 12.35 0.37
N LEU A 20 17.02 11.50 1.35
CA LEU A 20 17.00 10.06 1.14
C LEU A 20 15.61 9.74 0.61
N PRO A 21 15.46 9.22 -0.60
CA PRO A 21 14.18 8.79 -1.09
C PRO A 21 13.75 7.60 -0.24
N ALA A 22 13.00 7.88 0.82
CA ALA A 22 12.33 6.88 1.64
C ALA A 22 11.11 6.29 0.89
N HIS A 23 11.09 6.43 -0.43
CA HIS A 23 10.20 5.69 -1.29
C HIS A 23 10.77 4.31 -1.44
N HIS A 24 10.30 3.39 -0.59
CA HIS A 24 10.34 1.98 -0.94
C HIS A 24 9.67 1.89 -2.30
N SER A 25 10.49 1.75 -3.33
CA SER A 25 9.98 1.70 -4.69
C SER A 25 9.11 0.47 -4.82
N PHE A 26 7.79 0.65 -4.92
CA PHE A 26 6.86 -0.43 -5.16
C PHE A 26 7.28 -1.28 -6.36
N THR A 27 7.95 -0.66 -7.33
CA THR A 27 8.49 -1.34 -8.50
C THR A 27 9.55 -2.40 -8.19
N ASN A 28 10.21 -2.33 -7.03
CA ASN A 28 11.17 -3.36 -6.61
C ASN A 28 10.49 -4.65 -6.12
N PHE A 29 9.27 -4.54 -5.65
CA PHE A 29 8.53 -5.67 -5.05
C PHE A 29 7.35 -6.13 -5.90
N TRP A 30 6.83 -5.26 -6.77
CA TRP A 30 5.61 -5.47 -7.52
C TRP A 30 5.80 -5.23 -9.01
N HIS A 31 5.11 -6.01 -9.83
CA HIS A 31 5.05 -5.80 -11.28
C HIS A 31 4.07 -4.68 -11.62
N MET A 32 4.54 -3.42 -11.54
CA MET A 32 3.70 -2.26 -11.82
C MET A 32 3.29 -2.12 -13.30
N ASP A 33 3.89 -2.90 -14.17
CA ASP A 33 3.64 -2.96 -15.61
C ASP A 33 2.49 -3.89 -16.00
N ARG A 34 1.94 -4.64 -15.04
CA ARG A 34 0.80 -5.55 -15.26
C ARG A 34 -0.12 -5.60 -14.05
N GLU A 35 -1.37 -5.91 -14.32
CA GLU A 35 -2.40 -6.11 -13.31
C GLU A 35 -3.00 -7.50 -13.44
N VAL A 36 -3.34 -8.10 -12.34
CA VAL A 36 -4.10 -9.34 -12.29
C VAL A 36 -5.34 -9.15 -11.44
N GLU A 37 -6.35 -9.94 -11.71
CA GLU A 37 -7.61 -9.94 -10.98
C GLU A 37 -7.84 -11.33 -10.37
N ILE A 38 -8.20 -11.34 -9.09
CA ILE A 38 -8.54 -12.56 -8.36
C ILE A 38 -9.89 -12.38 -7.68
N THR A 39 -10.63 -13.47 -7.53
CA THR A 39 -11.91 -13.51 -6.80
C THR A 39 -11.79 -14.45 -5.64
N GLY A 40 -12.16 -14.00 -4.45
CA GLY A 40 -12.06 -14.79 -3.25
C GLY A 40 -12.91 -14.26 -2.11
N VAL A 41 -12.86 -14.96 -1.00
CA VAL A 41 -13.60 -14.64 0.22
C VAL A 41 -12.69 -13.90 1.18
N VAL A 42 -13.16 -12.77 1.71
CA VAL A 42 -12.46 -11.99 2.73
C VAL A 42 -12.28 -12.81 4.00
N LYS A 43 -11.05 -12.95 4.45
CA LYS A 43 -10.69 -13.64 5.70
C LYS A 43 -10.26 -12.66 6.78
N GLU A 44 -9.57 -11.58 6.42
CA GLU A 44 -9.09 -10.60 7.38
C GLU A 44 -8.82 -9.25 6.70
N VAL A 45 -9.12 -8.17 7.40
CA VAL A 45 -8.75 -6.80 7.03
C VAL A 45 -8.02 -6.15 8.20
N LYS A 46 -6.83 -5.62 7.96
CA LYS A 46 -6.05 -4.88 8.94
C LYS A 46 -5.80 -3.46 8.44
N LEU A 47 -6.41 -2.49 9.08
CA LEU A 47 -6.18 -1.07 8.80
C LEU A 47 -4.99 -0.59 9.66
N VAL A 48 -3.79 -0.87 9.20
CA VAL A 48 -2.52 -0.61 9.91
C VAL A 48 -1.59 0.28 9.10
N ASN A 49 -0.61 0.85 9.75
CA ASN A 49 0.47 1.61 9.14
C ASN A 49 1.74 0.73 9.10
N PRO A 50 2.64 0.89 8.11
CA PRO A 50 2.60 1.83 6.98
C PRO A 50 1.69 1.40 5.84
N HIS A 51 1.31 0.13 5.76
CA HIS A 51 0.47 -0.44 4.71
C HIS A 51 -0.62 -1.30 5.34
N SER A 52 -1.87 -1.06 4.97
CA SER A 52 -2.97 -1.93 5.37
C SER A 52 -2.95 -3.25 4.60
N GLU A 53 -3.54 -4.27 5.18
CA GLU A 53 -3.50 -5.64 4.69
C GLU A 53 -4.91 -6.20 4.54
N LEU A 54 -5.14 -6.93 3.46
CA LEU A 54 -6.33 -7.72 3.21
C LEU A 54 -5.90 -9.15 2.90
N THR A 55 -6.51 -10.12 3.55
CA THR A 55 -6.33 -11.54 3.25
C THR A 55 -7.61 -12.10 2.65
N ILE A 56 -7.51 -12.74 1.51
CA ILE A 56 -8.63 -13.45 0.86
C ILE A 56 -8.27 -14.90 0.57
N GLU A 57 -9.28 -15.75 0.50
CA GLU A 57 -9.12 -17.14 0.10
C GLU A 57 -9.80 -17.37 -1.25
N VAL A 58 -9.04 -17.85 -2.20
CA VAL A 58 -9.51 -18.30 -3.50
C VAL A 58 -9.74 -19.80 -3.41
N SER A 59 -10.99 -20.24 -3.59
CA SER A 59 -11.41 -21.62 -3.28
C SER A 59 -11.00 -22.64 -4.33
N SER A 60 -10.79 -22.24 -5.58
CA SER A 60 -10.55 -23.17 -6.69
C SER A 60 -9.79 -22.51 -7.86
N GLY A 61 -9.35 -23.36 -8.77
CA GLY A 61 -8.66 -22.93 -9.99
C GLY A 61 -7.16 -22.70 -9.80
N PRO A 62 -6.47 -22.15 -10.82
CA PRO A 62 -5.03 -21.96 -10.81
C PRO A 62 -4.53 -20.99 -9.71
N GLN A 63 -5.43 -20.12 -9.25
CA GLN A 63 -5.15 -19.13 -8.22
C GLN A 63 -5.58 -19.57 -6.81
N ALA A 64 -6.04 -20.81 -6.63
CA ALA A 64 -6.50 -21.30 -5.33
C ALA A 64 -5.49 -21.14 -4.21
N GLY A 65 -5.98 -20.79 -3.02
CA GLY A 65 -5.20 -20.59 -1.81
C GLY A 65 -5.37 -19.22 -1.18
N MET A 66 -4.58 -18.94 -0.16
CA MET A 66 -4.59 -17.67 0.54
C MET A 66 -3.79 -16.63 -0.23
N TRP A 67 -4.39 -15.47 -0.44
CA TRP A 67 -3.77 -14.31 -1.08
C TRP A 67 -3.62 -13.18 -0.08
N TYR A 68 -2.45 -12.57 -0.10
CA TYR A 68 -2.10 -11.45 0.75
C TYR A 68 -2.05 -10.18 -0.08
N ILE A 69 -2.89 -9.22 0.25
CA ILE A 69 -3.06 -7.99 -0.50
C ILE A 69 -2.58 -6.83 0.35
N THR A 70 -1.59 -6.11 -0.16
CA THR A 70 -1.00 -4.94 0.49
C THR A 70 -1.57 -3.67 -0.10
N SER A 71 -2.06 -2.79 0.74
CA SER A 71 -2.50 -1.45 0.34
C SER A 71 -1.29 -0.54 0.09
N ARG A 72 -1.41 0.38 -0.84
CA ARG A 72 -0.47 1.50 -0.98
C ARG A 72 -0.78 2.62 0.01
N ALA A 73 -1.98 2.66 0.55
CA ALA A 73 -2.39 3.61 1.57
C ALA A 73 -2.06 3.10 2.97
N THR A 74 -1.82 4.04 3.88
CA THR A 74 -1.73 3.75 5.31
C THR A 74 -3.11 3.44 5.89
N GLY A 75 -3.17 2.73 7.02
CA GLY A 75 -4.41 2.54 7.75
C GLY A 75 -5.08 3.85 8.15
N SER A 76 -4.30 4.84 8.54
CA SER A 76 -4.78 6.19 8.82
C SER A 76 -5.36 6.86 7.57
N GLY A 77 -4.72 6.68 6.42
CA GLY A 77 -5.21 7.20 5.13
C GLY A 77 -6.54 6.58 4.73
N LEU A 78 -6.66 5.26 4.82
CA LEU A 78 -7.91 4.57 4.54
C LEU A 78 -9.05 5.02 5.46
N ARG A 79 -8.78 5.15 6.77
CA ARG A 79 -9.79 5.66 7.71
C ARG A 79 -10.26 7.07 7.38
N ARG A 80 -9.34 7.99 7.03
CA ARG A 80 -9.71 9.32 6.57
C ARG A 80 -10.55 9.29 5.29
N GLY A 81 -10.32 8.28 4.45
CA GLY A 81 -11.11 8.02 3.25
C GLY A 81 -12.44 7.32 3.51
N GLY A 82 -12.82 7.09 4.77
CA GLY A 82 -14.10 6.49 5.13
C GLY A 82 -14.07 4.98 5.41
N TRP A 83 -12.89 4.34 5.37
CA TRP A 83 -12.78 2.93 5.74
C TRP A 83 -12.96 2.75 7.25
N THR A 84 -13.78 1.75 7.60
CA THR A 84 -13.97 1.24 8.96
C THR A 84 -13.70 -0.27 8.96
N PRO A 85 -13.57 -0.92 10.13
CA PRO A 85 -13.49 -2.38 10.19
C PRO A 85 -14.65 -3.11 9.51
N GLU A 86 -15.82 -2.46 9.42
CA GLU A 86 -17.05 -3.00 8.84
C GLU A 86 -17.19 -2.73 7.33
N THR A 87 -16.30 -1.94 6.74
CA THR A 87 -16.34 -1.61 5.30
C THR A 87 -16.26 -2.86 4.44
N LEU A 88 -15.49 -3.86 4.88
CA LEU A 88 -15.29 -5.12 4.19
C LEU A 88 -15.40 -6.28 5.17
N PRO A 89 -16.62 -6.76 5.45
CA PRO A 89 -16.85 -7.85 6.42
C PRO A 89 -16.17 -9.16 5.99
N VAL A 90 -15.65 -9.90 6.96
CA VAL A 90 -15.19 -11.28 6.75
C VAL A 90 -16.33 -12.12 6.15
N GLY A 91 -16.00 -12.95 5.17
CA GLY A 91 -16.99 -13.76 4.45
C GLY A 91 -17.53 -13.11 3.16
N THR A 92 -17.25 -11.83 2.93
CA THR A 92 -17.64 -11.16 1.68
C THR A 92 -16.85 -11.73 0.51
N ILE A 93 -17.52 -12.06 -0.59
CA ILE A 93 -16.87 -12.42 -1.85
C ILE A 93 -16.47 -11.12 -2.55
N VAL A 94 -15.21 -11.00 -2.89
CA VAL A 94 -14.67 -9.81 -3.55
C VAL A 94 -13.85 -10.17 -4.77
N LYS A 95 -13.79 -9.25 -5.72
CA LYS A 95 -12.88 -9.27 -6.82
C LYS A 95 -11.80 -8.21 -6.56
N VAL A 96 -10.54 -8.61 -6.56
CA VAL A 96 -9.41 -7.73 -6.28
C VAL A 96 -8.54 -7.63 -7.52
N ALA A 97 -8.35 -6.41 -8.00
CA ALA A 97 -7.42 -6.09 -9.08
C ALA A 97 -6.20 -5.40 -8.49
N GLY A 98 -5.02 -5.88 -8.87
CA GLY A 98 -3.76 -5.34 -8.35
C GLY A 98 -2.53 -5.87 -9.06
N HIS A 99 -1.39 -5.35 -8.64
CA HIS A 99 -0.09 -5.66 -9.22
C HIS A 99 0.54 -6.86 -8.51
N PRO A 100 0.91 -7.94 -9.24
CA PRO A 100 1.44 -9.14 -8.60
C PRO A 100 2.86 -8.93 -8.07
N SER A 101 3.19 -9.70 -7.04
CA SER A 101 4.54 -9.74 -6.48
C SER A 101 5.56 -10.21 -7.51
N ARG A 102 6.77 -9.64 -7.45
CA ARG A 102 7.93 -10.10 -8.22
C ARG A 102 8.53 -11.40 -7.66
N LYS A 103 8.18 -11.74 -6.41
CA LYS A 103 8.60 -13.01 -5.82
C LYS A 103 7.86 -14.15 -6.50
N GLU A 104 8.63 -15.03 -7.16
CA GLU A 104 8.08 -16.20 -7.84
C GLU A 104 7.25 -17.08 -6.88
N GLY A 105 6.08 -17.53 -7.34
CA GLY A 105 5.16 -18.36 -6.57
C GLY A 105 4.42 -17.66 -5.44
N ALA A 106 4.69 -16.37 -5.17
CA ALA A 106 3.97 -15.65 -4.13
C ALA A 106 2.53 -15.34 -4.55
N LYS A 107 1.59 -15.67 -3.69
CA LYS A 107 0.18 -15.27 -3.80
C LYS A 107 0.00 -13.92 -3.09
N ALA A 108 0.45 -12.86 -3.74
CA ALA A 108 0.43 -11.52 -3.17
C ALA A 108 0.21 -10.46 -4.25
N LEU A 109 -0.57 -9.44 -3.91
CA LEU A 109 -0.86 -8.28 -4.74
C LEU A 109 -0.61 -6.98 -3.99
N ALA A 110 -0.10 -5.97 -4.71
CA ALA A 110 -0.30 -4.58 -4.30
C ALA A 110 -1.63 -4.13 -4.90
N ALA A 111 -2.63 -3.92 -4.07
CA ALA A 111 -3.97 -3.69 -4.58
C ALA A 111 -4.22 -2.25 -5.00
N GLY A 112 -5.00 -2.13 -6.07
CA GLY A 112 -5.66 -0.93 -6.50
C GLY A 112 -7.14 -0.92 -6.15
N THR A 113 -7.91 -1.88 -6.66
CA THR A 113 -9.37 -1.86 -6.60
C THR A 113 -9.94 -3.16 -6.03
N ILE A 114 -10.90 -3.02 -5.14
CA ILE A 114 -11.72 -4.12 -4.63
C ILE A 114 -13.16 -3.89 -5.12
N THR A 115 -13.72 -4.87 -5.81
CA THR A 115 -15.10 -4.82 -6.27
C THR A 115 -15.98 -5.72 -5.39
N LEU A 116 -17.03 -5.16 -4.84
CA LEU A 116 -18.02 -5.85 -4.00
C LEU A 116 -19.04 -6.60 -4.84
N PRO A 117 -19.85 -7.52 -4.25
CA PRO A 117 -20.84 -8.29 -4.97
C PRO A 117 -21.91 -7.44 -5.68
N ASP A 118 -22.22 -6.26 -5.17
CA ASP A 118 -23.16 -5.29 -5.77
C ASP A 118 -22.53 -4.45 -6.89
N GLY A 119 -21.25 -4.68 -7.21
CA GLY A 119 -20.50 -3.92 -8.22
C GLY A 119 -19.86 -2.64 -7.70
N LYS A 120 -20.09 -2.26 -6.45
CA LYS A 120 -19.41 -1.11 -5.85
C LYS A 120 -17.90 -1.35 -5.78
N LYS A 121 -17.14 -0.33 -6.18
CA LYS A 121 -15.68 -0.36 -6.14
C LYS A 121 -15.14 0.41 -4.95
N LEU A 122 -14.21 -0.20 -4.25
CA LEU A 122 -13.45 0.40 -3.16
C LEU A 122 -12.00 0.56 -3.59
N SER A 123 -11.39 1.71 -3.31
CA SER A 123 -9.95 1.89 -3.46
C SER A 123 -9.23 1.38 -2.23
N PHE A 124 -8.25 0.49 -2.42
CA PHE A 124 -7.41 -0.04 -1.34
C PHE A 124 -5.97 0.44 -1.45
N GLY A 125 -5.72 1.55 -2.12
CA GLY A 125 -4.36 2.06 -2.12
C GLY A 125 -3.92 2.92 -3.26
N GLY A 126 -4.82 3.55 -3.96
CA GLY A 126 -4.50 4.66 -4.85
C GLY A 126 -4.57 5.99 -4.12
N ALA A 127 -3.76 6.96 -4.55
CA ALA A 127 -3.94 8.36 -4.18
C ALA A 127 -5.21 8.96 -4.85
N GLU A 128 -5.86 8.19 -5.68
CA GLU A 128 -7.12 8.54 -6.32
C GLU A 128 -8.23 8.18 -5.35
N GLY A 129 -8.90 9.22 -4.89
CA GLY A 129 -9.88 9.16 -3.83
C GLY A 129 -10.93 8.08 -4.05
N ILE A 130 -11.46 7.56 -2.94
CA ILE A 130 -12.68 6.79 -2.92
C ILE A 130 -13.72 7.58 -3.73
N PRO A 131 -14.36 6.99 -4.75
CA PRO A 131 -15.48 7.66 -5.40
C PRO A 131 -16.48 8.03 -4.33
N GLN A 132 -16.66 9.31 -4.11
CA GLN A 132 -17.73 9.83 -3.28
C GLN A 132 -19.02 9.51 -4.03
N GLY A 133 -19.64 8.43 -3.66
CA GLY A 133 -20.95 8.04 -4.16
C GLY A 133 -22.04 8.73 -3.38
#